data_3178dc90ff59b46abb1d855df5ee5def
#
_entry.id   3178dc90ff59b46abb1d855df5ee5def
#
_cell.length_a   1.000
_cell.length_b   1.000
_cell.length_c   1.000
_cell.angle_alpha   90.00
_cell.angle_beta   90.00
_cell.angle_gamma   90.00
#
_symmetry.space_group_name_H-M   'P 1'
#
loop_
_entity.id
_entity.type
_entity.pdbx_description
1 polymer ?
#
loop_
_entity_poly.entity_id
_entity_poly.type
_entity_poly.pdbx_seq_one_letter_code
_entity_poly.pdbx_strand_id
1 'polypeptide(L)'
;VQYMHPTMRRNYGQWAYHDRPRPGVLHHTSKNNEEVWTVRCGTARQMDVYTIRKLADIADEFADGFVRFTMRSNVEYMVADGAKVEPLIAALTEAGFPVGGTGPSVTMISHTQGWLHCDIPGTDASGIVKSLMDELHEEFTREEMPNRVHMTTSCCQINCGGQGDIALNIQHTKPPKINHDLVANVCERPTVVARCPVAAIRPAIVNGKPTLEVDEKKCICCGACFPPCPPMQINDPEYSKIALWIGGKNSNARSKPSFHKLVASNLPNNPPRWPEVGAVVKNILSVY
;
A
#
# COMPACT_ATOMS: atom_id res chain seq x y z
N VAL A 1 0.59 27.47 -2.51
CA VAL A 1 -0.56 28.28 -2.95
C VAL A 1 -0.56 28.46 -4.47
N GLN A 2 0.59 28.66 -5.13
CA GLN A 2 0.67 28.87 -6.60
C GLN A 2 0.20 27.65 -7.44
N TYR A 3 0.27 26.43 -6.89
CA TYR A 3 -0.17 25.19 -7.55
C TYR A 3 -1.60 24.77 -7.15
N MET A 4 -2.30 25.59 -6.42
CA MET A 4 -3.67 25.30 -5.98
C MET A 4 -4.66 25.77 -7.05
N HIS A 5 -5.68 24.96 -7.34
CA HIS A 5 -6.78 25.34 -8.22
C HIS A 5 -7.36 26.68 -7.82
N PRO A 6 -7.66 27.61 -8.77
CA PRO A 6 -8.08 28.99 -8.47
C PRO A 6 -9.28 29.07 -7.54
N THR A 7 -10.32 28.25 -7.75
CA THR A 7 -11.51 28.21 -6.87
C THR A 7 -11.15 27.74 -5.47
N MET A 8 -10.28 26.74 -5.32
CA MET A 8 -9.83 26.30 -4.00
C MET A 8 -8.99 27.37 -3.29
N ARG A 9 -8.17 28.11 -4.03
CA ARG A 9 -7.37 29.20 -3.46
C ARG A 9 -8.22 30.35 -2.96
N ARG A 10 -9.26 30.75 -3.70
CA ARG A 10 -10.18 31.80 -3.28
C ARG A 10 -10.98 31.41 -2.02
N ASN A 11 -11.33 30.12 -1.91
CA ASN A 11 -12.17 29.59 -0.84
C ASN A 11 -11.40 28.82 0.23
N TYR A 12 -10.09 29.05 0.35
CA TYR A 12 -9.23 28.32 1.29
C TYR A 12 -9.73 28.47 2.74
N GLY A 13 -10.12 27.35 3.36
CA GLY A 13 -10.71 27.35 4.71
C GLY A 13 -12.15 27.87 4.81
N GLN A 14 -12.81 28.16 3.68
CA GLN A 14 -14.17 28.72 3.62
C GLN A 14 -15.20 27.72 3.08
N TRP A 15 -14.96 26.43 3.22
CA TRP A 15 -15.90 25.39 2.80
C TRP A 15 -17.07 25.28 3.77
N ALA A 16 -18.29 25.17 3.21
CA ALA A 16 -19.53 25.08 3.97
C ALA A 16 -20.13 23.67 3.91
N TYR A 17 -20.08 23.02 2.75
CA TYR A 17 -20.74 21.75 2.51
C TYR A 17 -19.91 20.82 1.62
N HIS A 18 -20.04 19.52 1.87
CA HIS A 18 -19.41 18.47 1.07
C HIS A 18 -20.38 17.31 0.91
N ASP A 19 -20.52 16.81 -0.30
CA ASP A 19 -21.26 15.59 -0.59
C ASP A 19 -20.54 14.70 -1.62
N ARG A 20 -21.16 13.58 -1.91
CA ARG A 20 -20.68 12.60 -2.89
C ARG A 20 -21.83 12.23 -3.80
N PRO A 21 -21.97 12.91 -4.94
CA PRO A 21 -23.10 12.67 -5.85
C PRO A 21 -23.09 11.26 -6.43
N ARG A 22 -21.91 10.66 -6.59
CA ARG A 22 -21.72 9.30 -7.12
C ARG A 22 -20.32 8.76 -6.76
N PRO A 23 -20.07 7.43 -6.91
CA PRO A 23 -18.75 6.86 -6.69
C PRO A 23 -17.65 7.58 -7.49
N GLY A 24 -16.53 7.89 -6.82
CA GLY A 24 -15.40 8.59 -7.41
C GLY A 24 -15.55 10.11 -7.53
N VAL A 25 -16.71 10.67 -7.21
CA VAL A 25 -16.96 12.12 -7.32
C VAL A 25 -17.26 12.73 -5.97
N LEU A 26 -16.51 13.76 -5.61
CA LEU A 26 -16.74 14.59 -4.44
C LEU A 26 -17.17 15.98 -4.91
N HIS A 27 -18.16 16.55 -4.26
CA HIS A 27 -18.62 17.91 -4.51
C HIS A 27 -18.42 18.76 -3.26
N HIS A 28 -17.93 19.97 -3.45
CA HIS A 28 -17.60 20.91 -2.38
C HIS A 28 -18.19 22.27 -2.68
N THR A 29 -18.98 22.78 -1.76
CA THR A 29 -19.58 24.13 -1.84
C THR A 29 -18.97 25.03 -0.78
N SER A 30 -18.53 26.21 -1.19
CA SER A 30 -17.98 27.21 -0.29
C SER A 30 -19.06 28.05 0.37
N LYS A 31 -18.69 28.84 1.38
CA LYS A 31 -19.58 29.83 2.02
C LYS A 31 -20.03 30.92 1.05
N ASN A 32 -19.31 31.12 -0.05
CA ASN A 32 -19.64 32.09 -1.10
C ASN A 32 -20.43 31.45 -2.25
N ASN A 33 -20.92 30.22 -2.08
CA ASN A 33 -21.61 29.44 -3.09
C ASN A 33 -20.78 29.14 -4.36
N GLU A 34 -19.46 29.28 -4.30
CA GLU A 34 -18.59 28.72 -5.35
C GLU A 34 -18.45 27.20 -5.13
N GLU A 35 -18.45 26.46 -6.23
CA GLU A 35 -18.44 25.02 -6.22
C GLU A 35 -17.17 24.48 -6.87
N VAL A 36 -16.74 23.29 -6.43
CA VAL A 36 -15.71 22.52 -7.08
C VAL A 36 -16.00 21.02 -6.93
N TRP A 37 -15.89 20.30 -8.02
CA TRP A 37 -15.98 18.85 -8.03
C TRP A 37 -14.58 18.26 -8.05
N THR A 38 -14.41 17.14 -7.36
CA THR A 38 -13.19 16.34 -7.40
C THR A 38 -13.53 14.98 -7.97
N VAL A 39 -12.97 14.63 -9.10
CA VAL A 39 -13.11 13.30 -9.73
C VAL A 39 -11.85 12.50 -9.44
N ARG A 40 -12.00 11.36 -8.78
CA ARG A 40 -10.88 10.47 -8.41
C ARG A 40 -10.84 9.25 -9.30
N CYS A 41 -9.67 8.93 -9.83
CA CYS A 41 -9.42 7.70 -10.56
C CYS A 41 -8.26 6.91 -9.97
N GLY A 42 -8.32 5.59 -10.12
CA GLY A 42 -7.25 4.68 -9.76
C GLY A 42 -6.11 4.74 -10.78
N THR A 43 -4.88 4.85 -10.31
CA THR A 43 -3.68 4.84 -11.14
C THR A 43 -2.60 3.94 -10.57
N ALA A 44 -1.58 3.61 -11.37
CA ALA A 44 -0.41 2.92 -10.87
C ALA A 44 0.49 3.89 -10.09
N ARG A 45 1.23 3.36 -9.12
CA ARG A 45 2.23 4.12 -8.37
C ARG A 45 3.45 4.49 -9.21
N GLN A 46 3.80 3.64 -10.18
CA GLN A 46 4.82 3.88 -11.17
C GLN A 46 4.17 3.97 -12.54
N MET A 47 4.41 5.08 -13.23
CA MET A 47 3.86 5.36 -14.56
C MET A 47 4.98 5.83 -15.48
N ASP A 48 4.84 5.53 -16.76
CA ASP A 48 5.70 6.10 -17.78
C ASP A 48 5.30 7.56 -18.12
N VAL A 49 6.16 8.24 -18.83
CA VAL A 49 5.93 9.64 -19.21
C VAL A 49 4.74 9.80 -20.15
N TYR A 50 4.43 8.80 -20.96
CA TYR A 50 3.28 8.84 -21.89
C TYR A 50 1.97 8.79 -21.10
N THR A 51 1.88 7.91 -20.11
CA THR A 51 0.72 7.84 -19.21
C THR A 51 0.54 9.15 -18.43
N ILE A 52 1.64 9.74 -17.92
CA ILE A 52 1.58 11.02 -17.19
C ILE A 52 1.10 12.15 -18.11
N ARG A 53 1.58 12.19 -19.37
CA ARG A 53 1.12 13.19 -20.36
C ARG A 53 -0.37 13.00 -20.65
N LYS A 54 -0.83 11.78 -20.87
CA LYS A 54 -2.26 11.48 -21.10
C LYS A 54 -3.14 11.98 -19.93
N LEU A 55 -2.68 11.78 -18.68
CA LEU A 55 -3.39 12.33 -17.52
C LEU A 55 -3.37 13.86 -17.50
N ALA A 56 -2.27 14.48 -17.92
CA ALA A 56 -2.17 15.93 -18.01
C ALA A 56 -3.06 16.50 -19.14
N ASP A 57 -3.07 15.88 -20.32
CA ASP A 57 -3.93 16.29 -21.44
C ASP A 57 -5.42 16.25 -21.05
N ILE A 58 -5.85 15.19 -20.32
CA ILE A 58 -7.21 15.11 -19.76
C ILE A 58 -7.47 16.24 -18.76
N ALA A 59 -6.47 16.61 -17.95
CA ALA A 59 -6.61 17.71 -17.01
C ALA A 59 -6.77 19.06 -17.73
N ASP A 60 -6.00 19.30 -18.77
CA ASP A 60 -6.07 20.53 -19.57
C ASP A 60 -7.43 20.67 -20.26
N GLU A 61 -7.99 19.57 -20.76
CA GLU A 61 -9.27 19.59 -21.47
C GLU A 61 -10.48 19.72 -20.53
N PHE A 62 -10.48 18.98 -19.41
CA PHE A 62 -11.68 18.85 -18.56
C PHE A 62 -11.56 19.44 -17.15
N ALA A 63 -10.35 19.66 -16.64
CA ALA A 63 -10.12 19.97 -15.22
C ALA A 63 -9.26 21.20 -14.99
N ASP A 64 -9.37 22.19 -15.86
CA ASP A 64 -8.69 23.49 -15.75
C ASP A 64 -7.15 23.39 -15.56
N GLY A 65 -6.53 22.28 -16.03
CA GLY A 65 -5.10 22.00 -15.92
C GLY A 65 -4.60 21.59 -14.53
N PHE A 66 -5.48 21.22 -13.60
CA PHE A 66 -5.08 20.88 -12.24
C PHE A 66 -5.36 19.42 -11.89
N VAL A 67 -4.31 18.76 -11.38
CA VAL A 67 -4.39 17.39 -10.82
C VAL A 67 -3.81 17.35 -9.41
N ARG A 68 -4.26 16.39 -8.61
CA ARG A 68 -3.72 16.10 -7.28
C ARG A 68 -3.42 14.62 -7.15
N PHE A 69 -2.21 14.28 -6.72
CA PHE A 69 -1.84 12.91 -6.37
C PHE A 69 -2.21 12.63 -4.91
N THR A 70 -2.82 11.47 -4.66
CA THR A 70 -3.16 11.05 -3.31
C THR A 70 -2.10 10.12 -2.73
N MET A 71 -2.11 9.96 -1.41
CA MET A 71 -1.21 9.02 -0.72
C MET A 71 -1.38 7.55 -1.15
N ARG A 72 -2.52 7.22 -1.78
CA ARG A 72 -2.85 5.86 -2.25
C ARG A 72 -2.70 5.68 -3.74
N SER A 73 -1.88 6.53 -4.37
CA SER A 73 -1.62 6.46 -5.81
C SER A 73 -2.87 6.66 -6.69
N ASN A 74 -3.90 7.34 -6.18
CA ASN A 74 -4.99 7.85 -7.00
C ASN A 74 -4.62 9.22 -7.57
N VAL A 75 -5.19 9.54 -8.72
CA VAL A 75 -5.18 10.91 -9.25
C VAL A 75 -6.58 11.52 -9.05
N GLU A 76 -6.60 12.78 -8.66
CA GLU A 76 -7.82 13.57 -8.50
C GLU A 76 -7.76 14.79 -9.40
N TYR A 77 -8.84 14.99 -10.12
CA TYR A 77 -9.08 16.15 -10.98
C TYR A 77 -10.01 17.13 -10.28
N MET A 78 -9.67 18.39 -10.30
CA MET A 78 -10.51 19.44 -9.70
C MET A 78 -11.18 20.24 -10.81
N VAL A 79 -12.49 20.29 -10.79
CA VAL A 79 -13.34 20.87 -11.85
C VAL A 79 -14.29 21.90 -11.23
N ALA A 80 -14.22 23.16 -11.71
CA ALA A 80 -15.11 24.21 -11.24
C ALA A 80 -16.48 24.20 -11.95
N ASP A 81 -16.55 23.63 -13.17
CA ASP A 81 -17.79 23.52 -13.94
C ASP A 81 -18.34 22.10 -13.84
N GLY A 82 -19.45 21.91 -13.14
CA GLY A 82 -20.10 20.60 -12.97
C GLY A 82 -20.51 19.92 -14.28
N ALA A 83 -20.72 20.68 -15.37
CA ALA A 83 -21.05 20.12 -16.67
C ALA A 83 -19.85 19.31 -17.30
N LYS A 84 -18.64 19.58 -16.87
CA LYS A 84 -17.44 18.87 -17.31
C LYS A 84 -17.22 17.53 -16.58
N VAL A 85 -17.94 17.24 -15.51
CA VAL A 85 -17.73 16.03 -14.68
C VAL A 85 -17.98 14.74 -15.47
N GLU A 86 -19.11 14.64 -16.16
CA GLU A 86 -19.43 13.46 -16.94
C GLU A 86 -18.50 13.24 -18.15
N PRO A 87 -18.18 14.27 -18.94
CA PRO A 87 -17.15 14.14 -19.99
C PRO A 87 -15.79 13.71 -19.45
N LEU A 88 -15.35 14.24 -18.30
CA LEU A 88 -14.11 13.84 -17.64
C LEU A 88 -14.12 12.36 -17.24
N ILE A 89 -15.22 11.88 -16.64
CA ILE A 89 -15.37 10.46 -16.27
C ILE A 89 -15.31 9.57 -17.50
N ALA A 90 -15.95 9.95 -18.58
CA ALA A 90 -15.92 9.21 -19.85
C ALA A 90 -14.48 9.14 -20.40
N ALA A 91 -13.78 10.26 -20.47
CA ALA A 91 -12.39 10.33 -20.93
C ALA A 91 -11.43 9.48 -20.08
N LEU A 92 -11.57 9.50 -18.73
CA LEU A 92 -10.80 8.67 -17.83
C LEU A 92 -11.06 7.19 -18.04
N THR A 93 -12.34 6.81 -18.21
CA THR A 93 -12.75 5.42 -18.43
C THR A 93 -12.22 4.88 -19.76
N GLU A 94 -12.34 5.67 -20.84
CA GLU A 94 -11.78 5.34 -22.16
C GLU A 94 -10.26 5.22 -22.10
N ALA A 95 -9.62 6.05 -21.31
CA ALA A 95 -8.17 6.02 -21.07
C ALA A 95 -7.71 4.81 -20.22
N GLY A 96 -8.65 4.03 -19.65
CA GLY A 96 -8.36 2.86 -18.80
C GLY A 96 -8.12 3.20 -17.33
N PHE A 97 -8.51 4.38 -16.86
CA PHE A 97 -8.40 4.79 -15.45
C PHE A 97 -9.77 4.67 -14.77
N PRO A 98 -10.01 3.65 -13.93
CA PRO A 98 -11.29 3.46 -13.27
C PRO A 98 -11.57 4.60 -12.28
N VAL A 99 -12.76 5.17 -12.34
CA VAL A 99 -13.22 6.20 -11.40
C VAL A 99 -13.84 5.54 -10.18
N GLY A 100 -13.40 5.91 -8.97
CA GLY A 100 -13.86 5.28 -7.74
C GLY A 100 -12.99 5.60 -6.51
N GLY A 101 -13.01 4.68 -5.54
CA GLY A 101 -12.18 4.77 -4.31
C GLY A 101 -12.58 5.89 -3.36
N THR A 102 -13.82 6.34 -3.44
CA THR A 102 -14.42 7.31 -2.50
C THR A 102 -15.47 6.62 -1.64
N GLY A 103 -15.85 7.25 -0.53
CA GLY A 103 -16.94 6.77 0.30
C GLY A 103 -16.79 5.34 0.84
N PRO A 104 -17.90 4.61 1.04
CA PRO A 104 -17.91 3.25 1.53
C PRO A 104 -17.52 2.26 0.42
N SER A 105 -16.25 2.26 0.06
CA SER A 105 -15.64 1.43 -0.98
C SER A 105 -14.25 0.96 -0.55
N VAL A 106 -13.66 0.05 -1.32
CA VAL A 106 -12.23 -0.24 -1.25
C VAL A 106 -11.47 0.91 -1.91
N THR A 107 -10.49 1.47 -1.22
CA THR A 107 -9.57 2.45 -1.82
C THR A 107 -8.44 1.75 -2.56
N MET A 108 -7.64 2.49 -3.34
CA MET A 108 -6.38 1.93 -3.85
C MET A 108 -5.52 1.41 -2.71
N ILE A 109 -4.89 0.26 -2.93
CA ILE A 109 -4.06 -0.41 -1.92
C ILE A 109 -2.69 0.27 -1.88
N SER A 110 -2.30 0.76 -0.70
CA SER A 110 -0.96 1.27 -0.48
C SER A 110 0.05 0.11 -0.41
N HIS A 111 1.23 0.29 -0.97
CA HIS A 111 2.25 -0.77 -0.93
C HIS A 111 3.67 -0.22 -0.81
N THR A 112 4.57 -1.07 -0.34
CA THR A 112 6.00 -0.82 -0.28
C THR A 112 6.66 -1.13 -1.63
N GLN A 113 7.96 -0.89 -1.77
CA GLN A 113 8.66 -1.01 -3.05
C GLN A 113 8.63 -2.43 -3.65
N GLY A 114 8.71 -3.45 -2.79
CA GLY A 114 8.71 -4.82 -3.30
C GLY A 114 9.88 -5.11 -4.24
N TRP A 115 9.63 -5.94 -5.24
CA TRP A 115 10.63 -6.32 -6.23
C TRP A 115 10.99 -5.20 -7.22
N LEU A 116 10.31 -4.05 -7.19
CA LEU A 116 10.66 -2.94 -8.08
C LEU A 116 12.10 -2.51 -7.86
N HIS A 117 12.51 -2.24 -6.62
CA HIS A 117 13.91 -1.91 -6.28
C HIS A 117 14.18 -1.88 -4.77
N CYS A 118 13.43 -2.62 -3.96
CA CYS A 118 13.81 -2.83 -2.58
C CYS A 118 14.93 -3.89 -2.53
N ASP A 119 15.93 -3.67 -1.70
CA ASP A 119 17.06 -4.58 -1.53
C ASP A 119 16.78 -5.77 -0.60
N ILE A 120 15.66 -5.74 0.12
CA ILE A 120 15.27 -6.78 1.10
C ILE A 120 13.83 -7.34 0.93
N PRO A 121 13.24 -7.39 -0.27
CA PRO A 121 11.85 -7.77 -0.41
C PRO A 121 11.65 -9.29 -0.31
N GLY A 122 10.71 -9.72 0.52
CA GLY A 122 10.28 -11.12 0.58
C GLY A 122 9.19 -11.46 -0.44
N THR A 123 8.54 -10.46 -1.05
CA THR A 123 7.51 -10.63 -2.07
C THR A 123 7.42 -9.42 -2.99
N ASP A 124 6.74 -9.60 -4.12
CA ASP A 124 6.33 -8.51 -5.01
C ASP A 124 5.06 -7.83 -4.47
N ALA A 125 5.26 -6.79 -3.67
CA ALA A 125 4.14 -6.02 -3.10
C ALA A 125 3.29 -5.34 -4.19
N SER A 126 3.88 -4.88 -5.28
CA SER A 126 3.15 -4.25 -6.39
C SER A 126 2.34 -5.25 -7.20
N GLY A 127 2.87 -6.47 -7.42
CA GLY A 127 2.15 -7.56 -8.06
C GLY A 127 0.94 -8.01 -7.27
N ILE A 128 1.06 -8.13 -5.94
CA ILE A 128 -0.07 -8.42 -5.05
C ILE A 128 -1.15 -7.34 -5.19
N VAL A 129 -0.75 -6.06 -5.17
CA VAL A 129 -1.71 -4.95 -5.34
C VAL A 129 -2.42 -5.02 -6.68
N LYS A 130 -1.68 -5.26 -7.77
CA LYS A 130 -2.28 -5.40 -9.11
C LYS A 130 -3.29 -6.55 -9.13
N SER A 131 -2.92 -7.72 -8.62
CA SER A 131 -3.80 -8.88 -8.56
C SER A 131 -5.07 -8.60 -7.75
N LEU A 132 -4.93 -8.02 -6.56
CA LEU A 132 -6.08 -7.69 -5.72
C LEU A 132 -6.96 -6.60 -6.34
N MET A 133 -6.40 -5.56 -6.93
CA MET A 133 -7.20 -4.50 -7.57
C MET A 133 -7.93 -4.99 -8.82
N ASP A 134 -7.37 -5.95 -9.57
CA ASP A 134 -8.09 -6.61 -10.67
C ASP A 134 -9.32 -7.38 -10.15
N GLU A 135 -9.19 -8.02 -9.00
CA GLU A 135 -10.27 -8.80 -8.40
C GLU A 135 -11.30 -7.96 -7.63
N LEU A 136 -10.90 -6.80 -7.11
CA LEU A 136 -11.71 -5.88 -6.31
C LEU A 136 -12.12 -4.63 -7.09
N HIS A 137 -12.20 -4.75 -8.42
CA HIS A 137 -12.56 -3.62 -9.28
C HIS A 137 -13.95 -3.06 -8.97
N GLU A 138 -14.91 -3.94 -8.71
CA GLU A 138 -16.29 -3.54 -8.37
C GLU A 138 -16.33 -2.84 -7.01
N GLU A 139 -15.63 -3.37 -6.01
CA GLU A 139 -15.55 -2.79 -4.68
C GLU A 139 -14.82 -1.43 -4.66
N PHE A 140 -13.97 -1.16 -5.67
CA PHE A 140 -13.36 0.14 -5.86
C PHE A 140 -14.27 1.14 -6.56
N THR A 141 -15.05 0.69 -7.56
CA THR A 141 -15.88 1.55 -8.40
C THR A 141 -17.29 1.79 -7.84
N ARG A 142 -17.73 0.98 -6.88
CA ARG A 142 -19.03 1.07 -6.20
C ARG A 142 -18.87 1.52 -4.76
N GLU A 143 -19.90 2.16 -4.19
CA GLU A 143 -19.98 2.57 -2.79
C GLU A 143 -21.03 1.73 -2.04
N GLU A 144 -20.86 0.41 -2.04
CA GLU A 144 -21.82 -0.56 -1.49
C GLU A 144 -21.36 -1.20 -0.16
N MET A 145 -20.17 -0.83 0.33
CA MET A 145 -19.64 -1.37 1.59
C MET A 145 -20.20 -0.62 2.81
N PRO A 146 -20.21 -1.23 4.01
CA PRO A 146 -20.65 -0.53 5.24
C PRO A 146 -19.83 0.72 5.55
N ASN A 147 -18.55 0.72 5.23
CA ASN A 147 -17.65 1.86 5.38
C ASN A 147 -16.46 1.72 4.43
N ARG A 148 -15.64 2.76 4.36
CA ARG A 148 -14.42 2.76 3.57
C ARG A 148 -13.40 1.77 4.12
N VAL A 149 -12.78 0.99 3.23
CA VAL A 149 -11.74 0.03 3.56
C VAL A 149 -10.41 0.49 2.97
N HIS A 150 -9.41 0.61 3.82
CA HIS A 150 -8.02 0.86 3.44
C HIS A 150 -7.22 -0.43 3.55
N MET A 151 -6.51 -0.77 2.48
CA MET A 151 -5.62 -1.92 2.49
C MET A 151 -4.17 -1.48 2.29
N THR A 152 -3.25 -2.26 2.85
CA THR A 152 -1.82 -2.06 2.69
C THR A 152 -1.12 -3.37 2.42
N THR A 153 -0.07 -3.35 1.60
CA THR A 153 0.76 -4.51 1.32
C THR A 153 2.23 -4.18 1.59
N SER A 154 2.89 -4.99 2.38
CA SER A 154 4.30 -4.84 2.71
C SER A 154 5.13 -5.99 2.19
N CYS A 155 6.22 -5.68 1.50
CA CYS A 155 7.13 -6.67 0.90
C CYS A 155 8.00 -7.39 1.94
N CYS A 156 8.08 -6.90 3.16
CA CYS A 156 8.80 -7.49 4.29
C CYS A 156 8.21 -7.04 5.62
N GLN A 157 8.69 -7.60 6.72
CA GLN A 157 8.17 -7.31 8.07
C GLN A 157 8.52 -5.91 8.61
N ILE A 158 9.40 -5.15 7.95
CA ILE A 158 9.70 -3.76 8.31
C ILE A 158 8.48 -2.84 8.13
N ASN A 159 7.57 -3.21 7.20
CA ASN A 159 6.28 -2.53 7.01
C ASN A 159 6.39 -1.02 6.76
N CYS A 160 7.25 -0.62 5.82
CA CYS A 160 7.51 0.80 5.49
C CYS A 160 6.28 1.58 5.02
N GLY A 161 5.23 0.89 4.56
CA GLY A 161 4.00 1.50 4.02
C GLY A 161 2.93 1.83 5.07
N GLY A 162 3.20 1.56 6.35
CA GLY A 162 2.18 1.65 7.40
C GLY A 162 1.16 0.51 7.32
N GLN A 163 0.06 0.63 8.05
CA GLN A 163 -1.01 -0.38 8.10
C GLN A 163 -2.37 0.23 7.80
N GLY A 164 -3.17 -0.49 7.00
CA GLY A 164 -4.56 -0.18 6.72
C GLY A 164 -5.52 -1.02 7.56
N ASP A 165 -6.81 -0.98 7.23
CA ASP A 165 -7.83 -1.82 7.89
C ASP A 165 -7.61 -3.30 7.61
N ILE A 166 -7.07 -3.62 6.41
CA ILE A 166 -6.52 -4.93 6.05
C ILE A 166 -5.05 -4.73 5.69
N ALA A 167 -4.17 -5.44 6.37
CA ALA A 167 -2.73 -5.39 6.13
C ALA A 167 -2.21 -6.78 5.70
N LEU A 168 -1.51 -6.80 4.58
CA LEU A 168 -0.84 -7.97 4.05
C LEU A 168 0.67 -7.82 4.28
N ASN A 169 1.27 -8.79 4.95
CA ASN A 169 2.69 -8.78 5.23
C ASN A 169 3.33 -10.13 4.91
N ILE A 170 4.61 -10.13 4.62
CA ILE A 170 5.40 -11.35 4.60
C ILE A 170 5.51 -11.92 6.02
N GLN A 171 5.36 -13.23 6.10
CA GLN A 171 5.66 -14.03 7.28
C GLN A 171 6.72 -15.07 6.92
N HIS A 172 7.89 -14.95 7.52
CA HIS A 172 8.92 -15.98 7.40
C HIS A 172 8.64 -17.11 8.37
N THR A 173 8.75 -18.35 7.89
CA THR A 173 8.43 -19.55 8.69
C THR A 173 9.66 -20.32 9.15
N LYS A 174 10.85 -19.90 8.73
CA LYS A 174 12.12 -20.47 9.15
C LYS A 174 13.15 -19.40 9.49
N PRO A 175 14.14 -19.70 10.34
CA PRO A 175 15.28 -18.86 10.59
C PRO A 175 16.09 -18.56 9.30
N PRO A 176 16.89 -17.48 9.30
CA PRO A 176 17.73 -17.14 8.15
C PRO A 176 18.80 -18.21 7.89
N LYS A 177 19.04 -18.51 6.62
CA LYS A 177 20.21 -19.27 6.18
C LYS A 177 21.42 -18.35 6.17
N ILE A 178 22.53 -18.79 6.77
CA ILE A 178 23.73 -17.97 6.87
C ILE A 178 24.73 -18.40 5.78
N ASN A 179 25.13 -17.47 4.93
CA ASN A 179 26.27 -17.64 4.06
C ASN A 179 27.55 -17.27 4.82
N HIS A 180 28.13 -18.25 5.53
CA HIS A 180 29.28 -18.05 6.42
C HIS A 180 30.52 -17.49 5.72
N ASP A 181 30.72 -17.75 4.45
CA ASP A 181 31.88 -17.25 3.69
C ASP A 181 31.83 -15.74 3.46
N LEU A 182 30.64 -15.19 3.35
CA LEU A 182 30.43 -13.75 3.10
C LEU A 182 30.34 -12.92 4.39
N VAL A 183 29.86 -13.50 5.47
CA VAL A 183 29.60 -12.75 6.74
C VAL A 183 30.83 -11.99 7.23
N ALA A 184 32.01 -12.60 7.17
CA ALA A 184 33.25 -11.98 7.67
C ALA A 184 33.61 -10.68 6.94
N ASN A 185 33.26 -10.57 5.65
CA ASN A 185 33.68 -9.48 4.76
C ASN A 185 32.59 -8.42 4.56
N VAL A 186 31.31 -8.79 4.74
CA VAL A 186 30.16 -7.94 4.38
C VAL A 186 29.43 -7.41 5.60
N CYS A 187 29.47 -8.16 6.72
CA CYS A 187 28.64 -7.85 7.88
C CYS A 187 29.41 -7.25 9.03
N GLU A 188 28.88 -6.19 9.60
CA GLU A 188 29.29 -5.69 10.92
C GLU A 188 28.59 -6.53 12.00
N ARG A 189 29.25 -7.59 12.44
CA ARG A 189 28.68 -8.63 13.30
C ARG A 189 28.11 -8.15 14.62
N PRO A 190 28.75 -7.20 15.37
CA PRO A 190 28.16 -6.66 16.59
C PRO A 190 26.79 -6.03 16.36
N THR A 191 26.62 -5.26 15.30
CA THR A 191 25.35 -4.64 14.92
C THR A 191 24.27 -5.69 14.62
N VAL A 192 24.63 -6.77 13.93
CA VAL A 192 23.67 -7.86 13.63
C VAL A 192 23.20 -8.55 14.90
N VAL A 193 24.12 -8.84 15.82
CA VAL A 193 23.79 -9.42 17.14
C VAL A 193 22.88 -8.49 17.94
N ALA A 194 23.20 -7.19 18.01
CA ALA A 194 22.42 -6.19 18.73
C ALA A 194 21.02 -5.98 18.11
N ARG A 195 20.88 -6.20 16.81
CA ARG A 195 19.61 -6.04 16.09
C ARG A 195 18.59 -7.14 16.41
N CYS A 196 19.01 -8.29 16.92
CA CYS A 196 18.12 -9.40 17.21
C CYS A 196 17.28 -9.12 18.47
N PRO A 197 15.94 -8.95 18.37
CA PRO A 197 15.10 -8.57 19.51
C PRO A 197 14.99 -9.66 20.58
N VAL A 198 15.31 -10.92 20.23
CA VAL A 198 15.23 -12.07 21.13
C VAL A 198 16.59 -12.69 21.46
N ALA A 199 17.68 -11.99 21.08
CA ALA A 199 19.08 -12.45 21.30
C ALA A 199 19.32 -13.88 20.78
N ALA A 200 18.75 -14.22 19.64
CA ALA A 200 18.94 -15.52 18.99
C ALA A 200 20.25 -15.61 18.18
N ILE A 201 20.93 -14.48 17.93
CA ILE A 201 22.14 -14.42 17.10
C ILE A 201 23.37 -14.26 17.99
N ARG A 202 24.41 -15.07 17.72
CA ARG A 202 25.68 -15.05 18.45
C ARG A 202 26.88 -15.07 17.50
N PRO A 203 28.02 -14.52 17.91
CA PRO A 203 29.28 -14.74 17.20
C PRO A 203 29.67 -16.21 17.19
N ALA A 204 30.16 -16.67 16.05
CA ALA A 204 30.63 -18.04 15.85
C ALA A 204 31.91 -18.07 15.00
N ILE A 205 32.59 -19.22 14.96
CA ILE A 205 33.68 -19.50 14.05
C ILE A 205 33.32 -20.77 13.27
N VAL A 206 33.26 -20.66 11.95
CA VAL A 206 33.02 -21.77 11.05
C VAL A 206 34.14 -21.83 10.03
N ASN A 207 34.76 -23.01 9.87
CA ASN A 207 35.93 -23.20 9.01
C ASN A 207 37.07 -22.21 9.23
N GLY A 208 37.33 -21.86 10.51
CA GLY A 208 38.37 -20.89 10.88
C GLY A 208 38.05 -19.43 10.58
N LYS A 209 36.87 -19.11 10.03
CA LYS A 209 36.43 -17.74 9.72
C LYS A 209 35.43 -17.24 10.78
N PRO A 210 35.56 -16.00 11.21
CA PRO A 210 34.59 -15.39 12.13
C PRO A 210 33.27 -15.15 11.41
N THR A 211 32.18 -15.65 12.00
CA THR A 211 30.81 -15.61 11.43
C THR A 211 29.76 -15.40 12.54
N LEU A 212 28.53 -15.72 12.24
CA LEU A 212 27.39 -15.71 13.16
C LEU A 212 26.72 -17.07 13.18
N GLU A 213 26.04 -17.39 14.27
CA GLU A 213 25.12 -18.51 14.39
C GLU A 213 23.75 -18.04 14.88
N VAL A 214 22.70 -18.82 14.59
CA VAL A 214 21.33 -18.53 15.01
C VAL A 214 20.82 -19.67 15.89
N ASP A 215 20.38 -19.35 17.08
CA ASP A 215 19.61 -20.25 17.93
C ASP A 215 18.19 -20.36 17.36
N GLU A 216 17.92 -21.42 16.59
CA GLU A 216 16.66 -21.63 15.90
C GLU A 216 15.45 -21.71 16.86
N LYS A 217 15.69 -22.17 18.10
CA LYS A 217 14.61 -22.28 19.12
C LYS A 217 14.18 -20.91 19.66
N LYS A 218 15.06 -19.93 19.61
CA LYS A 218 14.78 -18.56 20.03
C LYS A 218 14.36 -17.67 18.88
N CYS A 219 14.71 -18.03 17.66
CA CYS A 219 14.44 -17.22 16.49
C CYS A 219 12.92 -17.09 16.23
N ILE A 220 12.42 -15.86 16.19
CA ILE A 220 11.03 -15.54 15.86
C ILE A 220 10.82 -15.24 14.38
N CYS A 221 11.79 -15.50 13.53
CA CYS A 221 11.75 -15.32 12.08
C CYS A 221 11.35 -13.91 11.63
N CYS A 222 11.70 -12.87 12.39
CA CYS A 222 11.25 -11.49 12.14
C CYS A 222 11.99 -10.79 10.98
N GLY A 223 13.12 -11.31 10.51
CA GLY A 223 13.91 -10.73 9.42
C GLY A 223 14.77 -9.52 9.79
N ALA A 224 14.78 -9.07 11.04
CA ALA A 224 15.54 -7.88 11.47
C ALA A 224 17.06 -7.98 11.27
N CYS A 225 17.60 -9.19 11.16
CA CYS A 225 19.02 -9.46 10.91
C CYS A 225 19.43 -9.28 9.45
N PHE A 226 18.51 -9.35 8.50
CA PHE A 226 18.83 -9.31 7.07
C PHE A 226 19.33 -7.93 6.61
N PRO A 227 18.70 -6.78 6.95
CA PRO A 227 19.15 -5.48 6.49
C PRO A 227 20.62 -5.16 6.84
N PRO A 228 21.11 -5.39 8.09
CA PRO A 228 22.51 -5.14 8.43
C PRO A 228 23.48 -6.21 7.95
N CYS A 229 22.97 -7.36 7.47
CA CYS A 229 23.79 -8.49 7.01
C CYS A 229 23.07 -9.30 5.93
N PRO A 230 23.09 -8.88 4.66
CA PRO A 230 22.47 -9.59 3.57
C PRO A 230 22.84 -11.07 3.42
N PRO A 231 24.06 -11.53 3.83
CA PRO A 231 24.39 -12.95 3.95
C PRO A 231 23.51 -13.78 4.89
N MET A 232 22.71 -13.15 5.77
CA MET A 232 21.69 -13.83 6.60
C MET A 232 20.38 -13.93 5.85
N GLN A 233 20.33 -14.80 4.85
CA GLN A 233 19.22 -14.92 3.92
C GLN A 233 17.97 -15.47 4.59
N ILE A 234 16.91 -14.65 4.67
CA ILE A 234 15.61 -15.03 5.20
C ILE A 234 14.50 -15.03 4.13
N ASN A 235 14.70 -14.32 3.02
CA ASN A 235 13.74 -14.19 1.94
C ASN A 235 13.81 -15.40 0.99
N ASP A 236 13.45 -16.57 1.47
CA ASP A 236 13.33 -17.78 0.68
C ASP A 236 11.85 -17.95 0.27
N PRO A 237 11.50 -18.03 -1.03
CA PRO A 237 10.12 -18.16 -1.49
C PRO A 237 9.37 -19.36 -0.89
N GLU A 238 10.08 -20.44 -0.60
CA GLU A 238 9.48 -21.62 0.05
C GLU A 238 9.02 -21.30 1.48
N TYR A 239 9.75 -20.45 2.21
CA TYR A 239 9.53 -20.16 3.62
C TYR A 239 8.98 -18.76 3.89
N SER A 240 8.89 -17.91 2.86
CA SER A 240 8.27 -16.61 2.93
C SER A 240 6.81 -16.73 2.51
N LYS A 241 5.90 -16.67 3.47
CA LYS A 241 4.45 -16.80 3.29
C LYS A 241 3.77 -15.44 3.46
N ILE A 242 2.52 -15.35 3.07
CA ILE A 242 1.71 -14.14 3.28
C ILE A 242 0.84 -14.32 4.52
N ALA A 243 0.79 -13.30 5.35
CA ALA A 243 -0.11 -13.20 6.48
C ALA A 243 -1.02 -11.98 6.32
N LEU A 244 -2.29 -12.13 6.72
CA LEU A 244 -3.30 -11.07 6.73
C LEU A 244 -3.67 -10.69 8.16
N TRP A 245 -3.73 -9.41 8.35
CA TRP A 245 -4.09 -8.77 9.61
C TRP A 245 -5.26 -7.83 9.38
N ILE A 246 -6.23 -7.79 10.26
CA ILE A 246 -7.41 -6.92 10.15
C ILE A 246 -7.63 -6.09 11.40
N GLY A 247 -8.41 -5.03 11.23
CA GLY A 247 -8.76 -4.10 12.29
C GLY A 247 -7.62 -3.14 12.57
N GLY A 248 -7.46 -2.81 13.84
CA GLY A 248 -6.49 -1.81 14.26
C GLY A 248 -7.06 -0.40 14.20
N LYS A 249 -6.57 0.44 15.09
CA LYS A 249 -6.99 1.82 15.19
C LYS A 249 -5.90 2.64 15.88
N ASN A 250 -5.44 3.67 15.21
CA ASN A 250 -4.39 4.55 15.74
C ASN A 250 -4.94 5.70 16.59
N SER A 251 -6.15 6.16 16.28
CA SER A 251 -6.75 7.29 17.00
C SER A 251 -7.52 6.83 18.23
N ASN A 252 -7.64 7.70 19.22
CA ASN A 252 -8.48 7.50 20.40
C ASN A 252 -9.89 8.14 20.26
N ALA A 253 -10.24 8.62 19.06
CA ALA A 253 -11.59 9.11 18.78
C ALA A 253 -12.61 7.97 18.88
N ARG A 254 -13.70 8.16 19.63
CA ARG A 254 -14.80 7.21 19.87
C ARG A 254 -14.44 5.97 20.69
N SER A 255 -13.27 5.37 20.50
CA SER A 255 -12.81 4.17 21.23
C SER A 255 -11.28 4.19 21.40
N LYS A 256 -10.76 3.35 22.29
CA LYS A 256 -9.32 3.23 22.53
C LYS A 256 -8.59 2.73 21.27
N PRO A 257 -7.31 3.10 21.07
CA PRO A 257 -6.46 2.48 20.07
C PRO A 257 -6.42 0.97 20.22
N SER A 258 -6.30 0.25 19.13
CA SER A 258 -6.21 -1.21 19.12
C SER A 258 -5.21 -1.69 18.07
N PHE A 259 -4.55 -2.82 18.36
CA PHE A 259 -3.69 -3.47 17.38
C PHE A 259 -4.51 -4.29 16.39
N HIS A 260 -3.94 -4.53 15.22
CA HIS A 260 -4.45 -5.48 14.25
C HIS A 260 -4.48 -6.89 14.84
N LYS A 261 -5.41 -7.71 14.35
CA LYS A 261 -5.50 -9.12 14.67
C LYS A 261 -5.10 -9.96 13.45
N LEU A 262 -4.27 -10.97 13.66
CA LEU A 262 -3.93 -11.96 12.65
C LEU A 262 -5.16 -12.82 12.37
N VAL A 263 -5.59 -12.87 11.12
CA VAL A 263 -6.77 -13.65 10.69
C VAL A 263 -6.42 -14.76 9.72
N ALA A 264 -5.34 -14.61 8.96
CA ALA A 264 -4.83 -15.68 8.12
C ALA A 264 -3.30 -15.64 8.12
N SER A 265 -2.69 -16.81 8.10
CA SER A 265 -1.23 -16.97 8.07
C SER A 265 -0.85 -18.12 7.16
N ASN A 266 0.43 -18.20 6.79
CA ASN A 266 0.98 -19.26 5.95
C ASN A 266 0.34 -19.37 4.55
N LEU A 267 -0.27 -18.29 4.05
CA LEU A 267 -0.79 -18.28 2.68
C LEU A 267 0.38 -18.35 1.69
N PRO A 268 0.21 -19.07 0.58
CA PRO A 268 1.25 -19.18 -0.43
C PRO A 268 1.71 -17.81 -0.96
N ASN A 269 3.02 -17.64 -1.09
CA ASN A 269 3.61 -16.51 -1.80
C ASN A 269 3.87 -16.95 -3.25
N ASN A 270 2.84 -16.96 -4.07
CA ASN A 270 2.81 -17.57 -5.40
C ASN A 270 2.54 -16.55 -6.53
N PRO A 271 3.54 -15.71 -6.87
CA PRO A 271 3.39 -14.80 -8.01
C PRO A 271 3.02 -15.58 -9.29
N PRO A 272 2.34 -14.96 -10.27
CA PRO A 272 2.01 -13.53 -10.33
C PRO A 272 0.63 -13.15 -9.81
N ARG A 273 -0.17 -14.08 -9.26
CA ARG A 273 -1.59 -13.80 -9.00
C ARG A 273 -2.07 -13.97 -7.56
N TRP A 274 -1.37 -14.68 -6.70
CA TRP A 274 -1.72 -14.94 -5.29
C TRP A 274 -3.21 -15.28 -5.07
N PRO A 275 -3.78 -16.31 -5.74
CA PRO A 275 -5.22 -16.56 -5.72
C PRO A 275 -5.77 -16.85 -4.33
N GLU A 276 -5.00 -17.51 -3.46
CA GLU A 276 -5.41 -17.81 -2.08
C GLU A 276 -5.51 -16.53 -1.24
N VAL A 277 -4.60 -15.58 -1.48
CA VAL A 277 -4.65 -14.27 -0.82
C VAL A 277 -5.89 -13.50 -1.27
N GLY A 278 -6.17 -13.48 -2.58
CA GLY A 278 -7.37 -12.86 -3.14
C GLY A 278 -8.66 -13.44 -2.56
N ALA A 279 -8.75 -14.77 -2.49
CA ALA A 279 -9.91 -15.47 -1.93
C ALA A 279 -10.14 -15.10 -0.45
N VAL A 280 -9.07 -15.04 0.37
CA VAL A 280 -9.18 -14.65 1.78
C VAL A 280 -9.60 -13.18 1.91
N VAL A 281 -9.06 -12.28 1.12
CA VAL A 281 -9.46 -10.86 1.13
C VAL A 281 -10.94 -10.72 0.76
N LYS A 282 -11.42 -11.39 -0.29
CA LYS A 282 -12.83 -11.38 -0.66
C LYS A 282 -13.73 -11.92 0.44
N ASN A 283 -13.34 -13.01 1.07
CA ASN A 283 -14.09 -13.56 2.21
C ASN A 283 -14.16 -12.58 3.39
N ILE A 284 -13.08 -11.86 3.69
CA ILE A 284 -13.09 -10.82 4.73
C ILE A 284 -14.08 -9.71 4.35
N LEU A 285 -14.05 -9.24 3.11
CA LEU A 285 -14.94 -8.17 2.64
C LEU A 285 -16.40 -8.61 2.59
N SER A 286 -16.68 -9.88 2.29
CA SER A 286 -18.07 -10.40 2.25
C SER A 286 -18.72 -10.53 3.63
N VAL A 287 -17.92 -10.60 4.70
CA VAL A 287 -18.40 -10.66 6.10
C VAL A 287 -18.51 -9.25 6.71
N TYR A 288 -17.79 -8.30 6.12
CA TYR A 288 -17.78 -6.92 6.59
C TYR A 288 -19.05 -6.18 6.23
#